data_0a3e7a20a3bddfc07db27f99df955bd7
#
_entry.id   0a3e7a20a3bddfc07db27f99df955bd7
#
_cell.length_a   1.000
_cell.length_b   1.000
_cell.length_c   1.000
_cell.angle_alpha   90.00
_cell.angle_beta   90.00
_cell.angle_gamma   90.00
#
_symmetry.space_group_name_H-M   'P 1'
#
loop_
_entity.id
_entity.type
_entity.pdbx_description
1 polymer ?
#
loop_
_entity_poly.entity_id
_entity_poly.type
_entity_poly.pdbx_seq_one_letter_code
_entity_poly.pdbx_strand_id
1 'polypeptide(L)'
;MRLQRYAFYLYQPNFFRIFCILSFFVILQKFESMEANTPERIILGIDPGSNVMGYSILRVVGRKAECTTLGIIDIRRVHDPYLSLQQIFVEVSKVIAQYLPDELAIEAPFFGKNVQSMLKLGRAQGVAIAAAITHDIPVTEYAPLKIKMAITGNGAASKEQVAAMLCRLLKLDATTLPKKLDATDALAAAYCHYLQTAHPMAADKPYRSWKDFLTKNPQKVK
;
A
#
# COMPACT_ATOMS: atom_id res chain seq x y z
N MET A 1 -22.97 53.30 -32.70
CA MET A 1 -24.25 52.89 -32.12
C MET A 1 -24.42 51.37 -31.90
N ARG A 2 -23.42 50.53 -32.15
CA ARG A 2 -23.49 49.03 -31.95
C ARG A 2 -22.86 48.52 -30.62
N LEU A 3 -21.97 49.26 -30.01
CA LEU A 3 -21.29 48.86 -28.76
C LEU A 3 -22.10 49.07 -27.48
N GLN A 4 -23.06 50.00 -27.47
CA GLN A 4 -23.93 50.24 -26.29
C GLN A 4 -24.99 49.14 -26.06
N ARG A 5 -25.35 48.34 -27.06
CA ARG A 5 -26.32 47.24 -26.92
C ARG A 5 -25.72 46.03 -26.21
N TYR A 6 -24.41 45.78 -26.32
CA TYR A 6 -23.75 44.65 -25.65
C TYR A 6 -23.49 44.91 -24.15
N ALA A 7 -23.28 46.17 -23.75
CA ALA A 7 -23.10 46.55 -22.35
C ALA A 7 -24.38 46.35 -21.49
N PHE A 8 -25.57 46.46 -22.13
CA PHE A 8 -26.84 46.28 -21.42
C PHE A 8 -27.16 44.82 -21.09
N TYR A 9 -26.67 43.87 -21.88
CA TYR A 9 -26.86 42.43 -21.62
C TYR A 9 -25.96 41.89 -20.52
N LEU A 10 -24.83 42.53 -20.26
CA LEU A 10 -23.89 42.15 -19.21
C LEU A 10 -24.31 42.65 -17.79
N TYR A 11 -25.30 43.52 -17.71
CA TYR A 11 -25.75 44.10 -16.43
C TYR A 11 -27.06 43.49 -15.90
N GLN A 12 -27.53 42.40 -16.49
CA GLN A 12 -28.69 41.66 -15.96
C GLN A 12 -28.20 40.75 -14.80
N PRO A 13 -28.73 40.91 -13.58
CA PRO A 13 -28.31 40.14 -12.41
C PRO A 13 -28.46 38.62 -12.60
N ASN A 14 -29.32 38.19 -13.51
CA ASN A 14 -29.51 36.77 -13.85
C ASN A 14 -28.38 36.23 -14.76
N PHE A 15 -27.76 37.05 -15.60
CA PHE A 15 -26.67 36.62 -16.50
C PHE A 15 -25.40 36.32 -15.68
N PHE A 16 -25.09 37.10 -14.69
CA PHE A 16 -23.94 36.89 -13.79
C PHE A 16 -24.13 35.62 -12.94
N ARG A 17 -25.34 35.36 -12.47
CA ARG A 17 -25.70 34.13 -11.76
C ARG A 17 -25.58 32.88 -12.64
N ILE A 18 -26.07 32.93 -13.87
CA ILE A 18 -25.97 31.84 -14.83
C ILE A 18 -24.50 31.59 -15.21
N PHE A 19 -23.71 32.64 -15.41
CA PHE A 19 -22.29 32.53 -15.71
C PHE A 19 -21.49 31.93 -14.54
N CYS A 20 -21.78 32.34 -13.30
CA CYS A 20 -21.19 31.73 -12.11
C CYS A 20 -21.58 30.27 -11.93
N ILE A 21 -22.83 29.91 -12.19
CA ILE A 21 -23.30 28.52 -12.11
C ILE A 21 -22.66 27.65 -13.20
N LEU A 22 -22.57 28.16 -14.44
CA LEU A 22 -21.90 27.45 -15.55
C LEU A 22 -20.39 27.30 -15.28
N SER A 23 -19.73 28.34 -14.77
CA SER A 23 -18.32 28.28 -14.42
C SER A 23 -18.08 27.29 -13.28
N PHE A 24 -18.95 27.26 -12.28
CA PHE A 24 -18.89 26.32 -11.16
C PHE A 24 -19.13 24.85 -11.65
N PHE A 25 -20.07 24.67 -12.59
CA PHE A 25 -20.33 23.34 -13.17
C PHE A 25 -19.16 22.84 -14.04
N VAL A 26 -18.52 23.72 -14.82
CA VAL A 26 -17.32 23.41 -15.61
C VAL A 26 -16.14 23.10 -14.69
N ILE A 27 -15.99 23.83 -13.56
CA ILE A 27 -14.97 23.56 -12.55
C ILE A 27 -15.23 22.21 -11.86
N LEU A 28 -16.49 21.91 -11.50
CA LEU A 28 -16.87 20.61 -10.93
C LEU A 28 -16.61 19.45 -11.90
N GLN A 29 -17.03 19.57 -13.18
CA GLN A 29 -16.74 18.56 -14.19
C GLN A 29 -15.22 18.36 -14.40
N LYS A 30 -14.45 19.44 -14.35
CA LYS A 30 -12.99 19.35 -14.44
C LYS A 30 -12.37 18.72 -13.19
N PHE A 31 -12.96 18.91 -12.02
CA PHE A 31 -12.57 18.25 -10.77
C PHE A 31 -12.89 16.76 -10.81
N GLU A 32 -14.09 16.37 -11.23
CA GLU A 32 -14.50 14.97 -11.42
C GLU A 32 -13.64 14.26 -12.48
N SER A 33 -13.31 14.94 -13.59
CA SER A 33 -12.42 14.37 -14.62
C SER A 33 -10.96 14.28 -14.17
N MET A 34 -10.50 15.11 -13.24
CA MET A 34 -9.18 15.00 -12.62
C MET A 34 -9.11 13.86 -11.61
N GLU A 35 -10.17 13.57 -10.85
CA GLU A 35 -10.24 12.39 -9.98
C GLU A 35 -10.33 11.09 -10.79
N ALA A 36 -11.04 11.08 -11.92
CA ALA A 36 -11.16 9.92 -12.80
C ALA A 36 -9.85 9.52 -13.49
N ASN A 37 -8.83 10.37 -13.49
CA ASN A 37 -7.55 10.11 -14.14
C ASN A 37 -6.38 9.93 -13.15
N THR A 38 -6.66 9.78 -11.85
CA THR A 38 -5.63 9.40 -10.88
C THR A 38 -5.39 7.90 -10.97
N PRO A 39 -4.14 7.45 -11.21
CA PRO A 39 -3.85 6.03 -11.30
C PRO A 39 -4.26 5.32 -10.00
N GLU A 40 -5.11 4.34 -10.13
CA GLU A 40 -5.47 3.43 -9.07
C GLU A 40 -4.42 2.32 -8.99
N ARG A 41 -4.07 1.90 -7.78
CA ARG A 41 -3.10 0.85 -7.53
C ARG A 41 -3.56 0.00 -6.35
N ILE A 42 -3.51 -1.31 -6.51
CA ILE A 42 -3.91 -2.28 -5.50
C ILE A 42 -2.67 -3.01 -4.98
N ILE A 43 -2.42 -2.93 -3.69
CA ILE A 43 -1.27 -3.56 -3.02
C ILE A 43 -1.79 -4.72 -2.17
N LEU A 44 -1.31 -5.93 -2.45
CA LEU A 44 -1.48 -7.10 -1.59
C LEU A 44 -0.39 -7.06 -0.52
N GLY A 45 -0.78 -7.04 0.75
CA GLY A 45 0.13 -7.23 1.88
C GLY A 45 0.06 -8.65 2.41
N ILE A 46 1.19 -9.25 2.72
CA ILE A 46 1.28 -10.59 3.35
C ILE A 46 2.22 -10.54 4.54
N ASP A 47 1.73 -11.07 5.67
CA ASP A 47 2.55 -11.48 6.83
C ASP A 47 2.66 -13.01 6.80
N PRO A 48 3.84 -13.56 6.42
CA PRO A 48 4.01 -15.00 6.30
C PRO A 48 3.91 -15.71 7.63
N GLY A 49 3.15 -16.79 7.67
CA GLY A 49 3.05 -17.67 8.83
C GLY A 49 2.93 -19.14 8.44
N SER A 50 3.52 -20.04 9.24
CA SER A 50 3.44 -21.50 9.01
C SER A 50 2.15 -22.13 9.54
N ASN A 51 1.42 -21.45 10.39
CA ASN A 51 0.16 -21.91 10.97
C ASN A 51 -1.00 -20.98 10.59
N VAL A 52 -0.73 -19.69 10.56
CA VAL A 52 -1.66 -18.63 10.16
C VAL A 52 -0.87 -17.63 9.34
N MET A 53 -1.35 -17.30 8.16
CA MET A 53 -0.79 -16.26 7.30
C MET A 53 -1.77 -15.10 7.24
N GLY A 54 -1.30 -13.89 7.52
CA GLY A 54 -2.08 -12.68 7.35
C GLY A 54 -2.08 -12.22 5.90
N TYR A 55 -3.19 -11.64 5.43
CA TYR A 55 -3.24 -10.92 4.16
C TYR A 55 -4.09 -9.64 4.28
N SER A 56 -3.80 -8.67 3.43
CA SER A 56 -4.57 -7.44 3.32
C SER A 56 -4.55 -6.90 1.89
N ILE A 57 -5.60 -6.17 1.53
CA ILE A 57 -5.69 -5.43 0.27
C ILE A 57 -5.77 -3.94 0.59
N LEU A 58 -4.78 -3.19 0.13
CA LEU A 58 -4.71 -1.75 0.23
C LEU A 58 -4.92 -1.12 -1.15
N ARG A 59 -6.00 -0.38 -1.31
CA ARG A 59 -6.32 0.38 -2.50
C ARG A 59 -5.73 1.77 -2.40
N VAL A 60 -5.02 2.22 -3.41
CA VAL A 60 -4.39 3.54 -3.46
C VAL A 60 -4.90 4.30 -4.67
N VAL A 61 -5.48 5.47 -4.45
CA VAL A 61 -5.93 6.39 -5.50
C VAL A 61 -5.23 7.74 -5.28
N GLY A 62 -4.28 8.05 -6.14
CA GLY A 62 -3.42 9.21 -5.97
C GLY A 62 -2.61 9.15 -4.68
N ARG A 63 -2.93 10.02 -3.72
CA ARG A 63 -2.30 10.06 -2.39
C ARG A 63 -3.14 9.47 -1.27
N LYS A 64 -4.29 8.91 -1.57
CA LYS A 64 -5.20 8.34 -0.60
C LYS A 64 -5.08 6.82 -0.60
N ALA A 65 -4.76 6.24 0.54
CA ALA A 65 -4.74 4.81 0.75
C ALA A 65 -5.96 4.40 1.58
N GLU A 66 -6.59 3.28 1.21
CA GLU A 66 -7.77 2.75 1.87
C GLU A 66 -7.63 1.22 2.00
N CYS A 67 -7.92 0.68 3.18
CA CYS A 67 -7.95 -0.76 3.38
C CYS A 67 -9.27 -1.32 2.84
N THR A 68 -9.19 -2.10 1.77
CA THR A 68 -10.36 -2.74 1.17
C THR A 68 -10.79 -3.97 1.95
N THR A 69 -9.82 -4.80 2.33
CA THR A 69 -10.05 -6.00 3.14
C THR A 69 -8.77 -6.43 3.83
N LEU A 70 -8.93 -7.20 4.90
CA LEU A 70 -7.85 -7.88 5.58
C LEU A 70 -8.38 -9.19 6.18
N GLY A 71 -7.53 -10.19 6.26
CA GLY A 71 -7.94 -11.50 6.73
C GLY A 71 -6.76 -12.42 7.02
N ILE A 72 -7.09 -13.66 7.30
CA ILE A 72 -6.10 -14.69 7.59
C ILE A 72 -6.37 -15.96 6.74
N ILE A 73 -5.30 -16.63 6.37
CA ILE A 73 -5.28 -17.99 5.84
C ILE A 73 -4.90 -18.93 6.99
N ASP A 74 -5.87 -19.72 7.44
CA ASP A 74 -5.68 -20.62 8.60
C ASP A 74 -5.27 -22.01 8.14
N ILE A 75 -4.03 -22.41 8.45
CA ILE A 75 -3.41 -23.65 8.02
C ILE A 75 -3.29 -24.67 9.16
N ARG A 76 -3.69 -24.33 10.38
CA ARG A 76 -3.52 -25.15 11.60
C ARG A 76 -4.18 -26.53 11.53
N ARG A 77 -5.21 -26.68 10.69
CA ARG A 77 -5.93 -27.93 10.53
C ARG A 77 -5.27 -28.90 9.54
N VAL A 78 -4.26 -28.43 8.81
CA VAL A 78 -3.54 -29.25 7.83
C VAL A 78 -2.26 -29.76 8.49
N HIS A 79 -2.23 -31.05 8.82
CA HIS A 79 -1.11 -31.65 9.53
C HIS A 79 0.05 -32.02 8.59
N ASP A 80 -0.25 -32.31 7.33
CA ASP A 80 0.77 -32.58 6.33
C ASP A 80 1.47 -31.31 5.88
N PRO A 81 2.80 -31.22 5.98
CA PRO A 81 3.54 -30.01 5.64
C PRO A 81 3.47 -29.63 4.16
N TYR A 82 3.31 -30.58 3.25
CA TYR A 82 3.23 -30.32 1.81
C TYR A 82 1.82 -29.84 1.43
N LEU A 83 0.80 -30.46 2.01
CA LEU A 83 -0.59 -30.00 1.83
C LEU A 83 -0.81 -28.61 2.44
N SER A 84 -0.10 -28.27 3.52
CA SER A 84 -0.09 -26.91 4.08
C SER A 84 0.45 -25.90 3.08
N LEU A 85 1.54 -26.20 2.39
CA LEU A 85 2.10 -25.34 1.34
C LEU A 85 1.15 -25.21 0.14
N GLN A 86 0.54 -26.33 -0.28
CA GLN A 86 -0.48 -26.33 -1.34
C GLN A 86 -1.65 -25.41 -0.97
N GLN A 87 -2.14 -25.51 0.26
CA GLN A 87 -3.24 -24.64 0.73
C GLN A 87 -2.84 -23.17 0.71
N ILE A 88 -1.62 -22.81 1.14
CA ILE A 88 -1.12 -21.43 1.04
C ILE A 88 -1.16 -20.95 -0.42
N PHE A 89 -0.64 -21.74 -1.35
CA PHE A 89 -0.62 -21.39 -2.77
C PHE A 89 -2.04 -21.13 -3.30
N VAL A 90 -2.95 -22.06 -3.02
CA VAL A 90 -4.35 -21.96 -3.48
C VAL A 90 -5.06 -20.75 -2.90
N GLU A 91 -4.94 -20.51 -1.60
CA GLU A 91 -5.63 -19.40 -0.94
C GLU A 91 -5.04 -18.04 -1.35
N VAL A 92 -3.72 -17.89 -1.47
CA VAL A 92 -3.09 -16.67 -1.99
C VAL A 92 -3.49 -16.44 -3.44
N SER A 93 -3.53 -17.47 -4.29
CA SER A 93 -3.99 -17.35 -5.67
C SER A 93 -5.47 -16.94 -5.76
N LYS A 94 -6.33 -17.41 -4.86
CA LYS A 94 -7.73 -16.96 -4.78
C LYS A 94 -7.83 -15.47 -4.43
N VAL A 95 -7.04 -14.99 -3.46
CA VAL A 95 -6.98 -13.57 -3.10
C VAL A 95 -6.52 -12.74 -4.30
N ILE A 96 -5.48 -13.20 -4.99
CA ILE A 96 -4.96 -12.54 -6.20
C ILE A 96 -6.04 -12.48 -7.29
N ALA A 97 -6.70 -13.61 -7.59
CA ALA A 97 -7.75 -13.66 -8.62
C ALA A 97 -8.97 -12.80 -8.27
N GLN A 98 -9.29 -12.65 -6.98
CA GLN A 98 -10.43 -11.86 -6.52
C GLN A 98 -10.17 -10.35 -6.57
N TYR A 99 -8.97 -9.91 -6.17
CA TYR A 99 -8.67 -8.50 -5.98
C TYR A 99 -7.75 -7.89 -7.03
N LEU A 100 -7.14 -8.72 -7.89
CA LEU A 100 -6.24 -8.33 -8.98
C LEU A 100 -5.19 -7.29 -8.54
N PRO A 101 -4.36 -7.61 -7.53
CA PRO A 101 -3.37 -6.67 -7.03
C PRO A 101 -2.26 -6.41 -8.07
N ASP A 102 -1.79 -5.17 -8.11
CA ASP A 102 -0.70 -4.73 -8.98
C ASP A 102 0.68 -5.06 -8.38
N GLU A 103 0.76 -5.17 -7.05
CA GLU A 103 2.02 -5.33 -6.31
C GLU A 103 1.80 -6.20 -5.07
N LEU A 104 2.81 -6.99 -4.70
CA LEU A 104 2.87 -7.71 -3.43
C LEU A 104 3.93 -7.09 -2.51
N ALA A 105 3.51 -6.71 -1.31
CA ALA A 105 4.38 -6.34 -0.20
C ALA A 105 4.35 -7.47 0.85
N ILE A 106 5.50 -8.07 1.15
CA ILE A 106 5.58 -9.20 2.08
C ILE A 106 6.60 -8.92 3.18
N GLU A 107 6.28 -9.31 4.42
CA GLU A 107 7.24 -9.22 5.50
C GLU A 107 8.35 -10.26 5.31
N ALA A 108 9.60 -9.82 5.42
CA ALA A 108 10.77 -10.70 5.34
C ALA A 108 10.90 -11.54 6.62
N PRO A 109 11.30 -12.80 6.52
CA PRO A 109 11.47 -13.67 7.67
C PRO A 109 12.52 -13.09 8.63
N PHE A 110 12.19 -13.11 9.92
CA PHE A 110 13.13 -12.68 10.95
C PHE A 110 13.99 -13.84 11.44
N PHE A 111 15.28 -13.56 11.66
CA PHE A 111 16.20 -14.56 12.21
C PHE A 111 15.88 -14.84 13.68
N GLY A 112 15.20 -15.94 13.94
CA GLY A 112 14.86 -16.41 15.29
C GLY A 112 15.84 -17.48 15.79
N LYS A 113 15.75 -17.81 17.07
CA LYS A 113 16.58 -18.86 17.69
C LYS A 113 16.20 -20.26 17.23
N ASN A 114 14.96 -20.48 16.76
CA ASN A 114 14.46 -21.78 16.32
C ASN A 114 14.58 -21.94 14.81
N VAL A 115 15.61 -22.62 14.36
CA VAL A 115 15.90 -22.89 12.94
C VAL A 115 14.74 -23.62 12.24
N GLN A 116 14.10 -24.59 12.89
CA GLN A 116 12.99 -25.34 12.30
C GLN A 116 11.78 -24.45 12.02
N SER A 117 11.47 -23.54 12.92
CA SER A 117 10.39 -22.57 12.72
C SER A 117 10.72 -21.62 11.58
N MET A 118 11.98 -21.18 11.48
CA MET A 118 12.44 -20.30 10.40
C MET A 118 12.35 -20.98 9.03
N LEU A 119 12.74 -22.28 8.93
CA LEU A 119 12.64 -23.04 7.69
C LEU A 119 11.17 -23.20 7.27
N LYS A 120 10.26 -23.46 8.20
CA LYS A 120 8.82 -23.54 7.93
C LYS A 120 8.28 -22.19 7.43
N LEU A 121 8.68 -21.10 8.08
CA LEU A 121 8.27 -19.74 7.71
C LEU A 121 8.78 -19.37 6.31
N GLY A 122 10.06 -19.62 6.02
CA GLY A 122 10.65 -19.36 4.71
C GLY A 122 10.00 -20.17 3.58
N ARG A 123 9.59 -21.44 3.84
CA ARG A 123 8.81 -22.23 2.88
C ARG A 123 7.44 -21.60 2.62
N ALA A 124 6.71 -21.21 3.67
CA ALA A 124 5.41 -20.60 3.54
C ALA A 124 5.49 -19.25 2.77
N GLN A 125 6.49 -18.43 3.08
CA GLN A 125 6.77 -17.19 2.36
C GLN A 125 7.10 -17.45 0.89
N GLY A 126 8.01 -18.37 0.60
CA GLY A 126 8.40 -18.71 -0.77
C GLY A 126 7.22 -19.18 -1.63
N VAL A 127 6.26 -19.89 -1.04
CA VAL A 127 5.04 -20.31 -1.73
C VAL A 127 4.11 -19.11 -2.01
N ALA A 128 3.95 -18.19 -1.07
CA ALA A 128 3.17 -16.97 -1.29
C ALA A 128 3.80 -16.09 -2.39
N ILE A 129 5.13 -15.97 -2.41
CA ILE A 129 5.88 -15.29 -3.47
C ILE A 129 5.67 -15.99 -4.81
N ALA A 130 5.77 -17.33 -4.85
CA ALA A 130 5.56 -18.11 -6.07
C ALA A 130 4.15 -17.90 -6.64
N ALA A 131 3.12 -17.86 -5.78
CA ALA A 131 1.76 -17.56 -6.21
C ALA A 131 1.66 -16.18 -6.86
N ALA A 132 2.30 -15.15 -6.30
CA ALA A 132 2.32 -13.82 -6.89
C ALA A 132 3.06 -13.76 -8.23
N ILE A 133 4.24 -14.37 -8.32
CA ILE A 133 5.05 -14.40 -9.54
C ILE A 133 4.33 -15.16 -10.67
N THR A 134 3.58 -16.22 -10.36
CA THR A 134 2.78 -16.96 -11.35
C THR A 134 1.69 -16.09 -11.99
N HIS A 135 1.31 -14.98 -11.34
CA HIS A 135 0.37 -13.99 -11.84
C HIS A 135 1.05 -12.69 -12.30
N ASP A 136 2.36 -12.71 -12.57
CA ASP A 136 3.17 -11.57 -13.01
C ASP A 136 3.16 -10.37 -12.04
N ILE A 137 2.89 -10.61 -10.74
CA ILE A 137 2.84 -9.57 -9.71
C ILE A 137 4.24 -9.35 -9.15
N PRO A 138 4.79 -8.13 -9.25
CA PRO A 138 6.07 -7.77 -8.64
C PRO A 138 6.01 -7.86 -7.11
N VAL A 139 7.08 -8.40 -6.53
CA VAL A 139 7.19 -8.66 -5.09
C VAL A 139 8.23 -7.75 -4.47
N THR A 140 7.89 -7.14 -3.33
CA THR A 140 8.83 -6.37 -2.50
C THR A 140 8.80 -6.88 -1.07
N GLU A 141 9.98 -7.26 -0.55
CA GLU A 141 10.15 -7.72 0.82
C GLU A 141 10.56 -6.58 1.75
N TYR A 142 9.98 -6.55 2.94
CA TYR A 142 10.26 -5.57 3.97
C TYR A 142 10.67 -6.21 5.29
N ALA A 143 11.81 -5.80 5.84
CA ALA A 143 12.21 -6.21 7.18
C ALA A 143 11.22 -5.69 8.24
N PRO A 144 10.90 -6.46 9.29
CA PRO A 144 9.96 -6.06 10.36
C PRO A 144 10.28 -4.69 10.97
N LEU A 145 11.56 -4.41 11.19
CA LEU A 145 12.04 -3.13 11.71
C LEU A 145 11.71 -1.97 10.77
N LYS A 146 11.84 -2.17 9.45
CA LYS A 146 11.53 -1.15 8.44
C LYS A 146 10.03 -0.86 8.40
N ILE A 147 9.19 -1.89 8.50
CA ILE A 147 7.73 -1.76 8.56
C ILE A 147 7.34 -0.91 9.78
N LYS A 148 7.82 -1.27 10.97
CA LYS A 148 7.56 -0.54 12.20
C LYS A 148 8.02 0.92 12.13
N MET A 149 9.23 1.15 11.65
CA MET A 149 9.80 2.48 11.49
C MET A 149 8.97 3.33 10.51
N ALA A 150 8.53 2.77 9.39
CA ALA A 150 7.75 3.49 8.38
C ALA A 150 6.38 3.95 8.92
N ILE A 151 5.75 3.15 9.78
CA ILE A 151 4.40 3.42 10.27
C ILE A 151 4.41 4.27 11.54
N THR A 152 5.29 3.96 12.49
CA THR A 152 5.27 4.57 13.84
C THR A 152 6.42 5.54 14.09
N GLY A 153 7.42 5.59 13.20
CA GLY A 153 8.68 6.30 13.45
C GLY A 153 9.60 5.62 14.47
N ASN A 154 9.20 4.44 15.01
CA ASN A 154 9.95 3.69 16.01
C ASN A 154 10.05 2.20 15.63
N GLY A 155 11.25 1.73 15.31
CA GLY A 155 11.48 0.32 14.96
C GLY A 155 11.24 -0.67 16.13
N ALA A 156 11.23 -0.19 17.38
CA ALA A 156 10.96 -1.00 18.57
C ALA A 156 9.45 -1.01 18.94
N ALA A 157 8.57 -0.42 18.13
CA ALA A 157 7.14 -0.39 18.40
C ALA A 157 6.56 -1.81 18.57
N SER A 158 5.59 -1.96 19.48
CA SER A 158 4.85 -3.21 19.64
C SER A 158 3.86 -3.39 18.47
N LYS A 159 3.36 -4.62 18.28
CA LYS A 159 2.33 -4.91 17.26
C LYS A 159 1.05 -4.10 17.51
N GLU A 160 0.66 -3.92 18.75
CA GLU A 160 -0.51 -3.15 19.15
C GLU A 160 -0.33 -1.65 18.81
N GLN A 161 0.87 -1.11 18.99
CA GLN A 161 1.19 0.26 18.61
C GLN A 161 1.12 0.47 17.09
N VAL A 162 1.63 -0.49 16.31
CA VAL A 162 1.52 -0.48 14.84
C VAL A 162 0.05 -0.54 14.42
N ALA A 163 -0.73 -1.46 14.99
CA ALA A 163 -2.15 -1.60 14.71
C ALA A 163 -2.93 -0.31 15.04
N ALA A 164 -2.70 0.27 16.22
CA ALA A 164 -3.36 1.52 16.61
C ALA A 164 -3.01 2.69 15.69
N MET A 165 -1.77 2.76 15.19
CA MET A 165 -1.36 3.78 14.24
C MET A 165 -2.03 3.58 12.88
N LEU A 166 -2.10 2.33 12.36
CA LEU A 166 -2.79 2.02 11.11
C LEU A 166 -4.28 2.37 11.18
N CYS A 167 -4.95 2.10 12.31
CA CYS A 167 -6.35 2.52 12.50
C CYS A 167 -6.52 4.02 12.32
N ARG A 168 -5.61 4.82 12.89
CA ARG A 168 -5.64 6.29 12.78
C ARG A 168 -5.35 6.76 11.36
N LEU A 169 -4.33 6.21 10.71
CA LEU A 169 -3.88 6.59 9.37
C LEU A 169 -4.91 6.24 8.29
N LEU A 170 -5.53 5.06 8.39
CA LEU A 170 -6.52 4.54 7.44
C LEU A 170 -7.96 4.79 7.88
N LYS A 171 -8.19 5.45 9.04
CA LYS A 171 -9.52 5.72 9.61
C LYS A 171 -10.36 4.45 9.79
N LEU A 172 -9.70 3.35 10.19
CA LEU A 172 -10.38 2.08 10.45
C LEU A 172 -11.02 2.11 11.84
N ASP A 173 -12.18 1.50 11.96
CA ASP A 173 -12.78 1.26 13.26
C ASP A 173 -12.01 0.11 13.95
N ALA A 174 -11.43 0.41 15.11
CA ALA A 174 -10.67 -0.57 15.90
C ALA A 174 -11.53 -1.79 16.33
N THR A 175 -12.86 -1.63 16.39
CA THR A 175 -13.79 -2.71 16.72
C THR A 175 -14.00 -3.70 15.56
N THR A 176 -13.74 -3.28 14.32
CA THR A 176 -13.87 -4.11 13.12
C THR A 176 -12.60 -4.89 12.79
N LEU A 177 -11.48 -4.56 13.43
CA LEU A 177 -10.24 -5.30 13.23
C LEU A 177 -10.34 -6.73 13.78
N PRO A 178 -9.78 -7.72 13.05
CA PRO A 178 -9.68 -9.07 13.57
C PRO A 178 -8.91 -9.07 14.90
N LYS A 179 -9.38 -9.85 15.87
CA LYS A 179 -8.68 -10.04 17.16
C LYS A 179 -7.25 -10.58 17.00
N LYS A 180 -6.95 -11.20 15.86
CA LYS A 180 -5.62 -11.70 15.51
C LYS A 180 -4.85 -10.63 14.75
N LEU A 181 -3.68 -10.28 15.25
CA LEU A 181 -2.81 -9.23 14.72
C LEU A 181 -2.16 -9.61 13.37
N ASP A 182 -2.14 -10.90 12.98
CA ASP A 182 -1.53 -11.36 11.73
C ASP A 182 -2.06 -10.61 10.50
N ALA A 183 -3.38 -10.39 10.44
CA ALA A 183 -4.00 -9.61 9.36
C ALA A 183 -3.58 -8.13 9.39
N THR A 184 -3.37 -7.57 10.59
CA THR A 184 -2.91 -6.20 10.77
C THR A 184 -1.43 -6.06 10.43
N ASP A 185 -0.61 -7.08 10.69
CA ASP A 185 0.79 -7.12 10.31
C ASP A 185 0.93 -7.17 8.77
N ALA A 186 0.06 -7.91 8.08
CA ALA A 186 -0.04 -7.88 6.63
C ALA A 186 -0.42 -6.48 6.09
N LEU A 187 -1.38 -5.80 6.74
CA LEU A 187 -1.74 -4.43 6.39
C LEU A 187 -0.57 -3.47 6.61
N ALA A 188 0.23 -3.70 7.65
CA ALA A 188 1.44 -2.94 7.92
C ALA A 188 2.47 -3.06 6.79
N ALA A 189 2.66 -4.27 6.22
CA ALA A 189 3.52 -4.48 5.07
C ALA A 189 3.03 -3.72 3.83
N ALA A 190 1.73 -3.82 3.50
CA ALA A 190 1.12 -3.07 2.39
C ALA A 190 1.24 -1.55 2.56
N TYR A 191 0.97 -1.03 3.77
CA TYR A 191 1.05 0.39 4.06
C TYR A 191 2.50 0.91 4.04
N CYS A 192 3.46 0.11 4.54
CA CYS A 192 4.89 0.40 4.39
C CYS A 192 5.28 0.54 2.92
N HIS A 193 4.82 -0.37 2.06
CA HIS A 193 5.06 -0.33 0.63
C HIS A 193 4.47 0.93 -0.01
N TYR A 194 3.23 1.27 0.34
CA TYR A 194 2.59 2.52 -0.08
C TYR A 194 3.45 3.74 0.28
N LEU A 195 3.92 3.86 1.52
CA LEU A 195 4.75 4.99 1.95
C LEU A 195 6.08 5.08 1.21
N GLN A 196 6.71 3.93 0.89
CA GLN A 196 7.98 3.89 0.15
C GLN A 196 7.82 4.25 -1.33
N THR A 197 6.65 3.99 -1.91
CA THR A 197 6.38 4.17 -3.34
C THR A 197 5.53 5.40 -3.66
N ALA A 198 4.80 5.97 -2.67
CA ALA A 198 3.99 7.18 -2.83
C ALA A 198 4.83 8.43 -3.06
N HIS A 199 6.05 8.43 -2.55
CA HIS A 199 7.07 9.40 -2.90
C HIS A 199 8.20 8.62 -3.54
N PRO A 200 8.26 8.44 -4.87
CA PRO A 200 9.53 8.20 -5.48
C PRO A 200 10.37 9.40 -5.03
N MET A 201 11.18 9.20 -3.98
CA MET A 201 12.29 10.12 -3.73
C MET A 201 12.88 10.29 -5.11
N ALA A 202 12.94 11.54 -5.59
CA ALA A 202 13.64 11.83 -6.83
C ALA A 202 14.91 11.01 -6.71
N ALA A 203 14.97 9.93 -7.47
CA ALA A 203 16.07 8.99 -7.34
C ALA A 203 17.28 9.86 -7.65
N ASP A 204 17.99 10.26 -6.61
CA ASP A 204 19.29 10.91 -6.80
C ASP A 204 19.97 9.97 -7.78
N LYS A 205 20.18 10.46 -9.01
CA LYS A 205 20.75 9.64 -10.08
C LYS A 205 21.92 8.90 -9.47
N PRO A 206 21.92 7.55 -9.50
CA PRO A 206 22.92 6.80 -8.75
C PRO A 206 24.29 7.37 -9.12
N TYR A 207 25.06 7.76 -8.11
CA TYR A 207 26.36 8.34 -8.35
C TYR A 207 27.16 7.41 -9.24
N ARG A 208 27.66 7.92 -10.37
CA ARG A 208 28.39 7.11 -11.37
C ARG A 208 29.65 6.48 -10.78
N SER A 209 30.20 7.09 -9.72
CA SER A 209 31.39 6.61 -9.01
C SER A 209 31.48 7.28 -7.65
N TRP A 210 32.34 6.74 -6.76
CA TRP A 210 32.71 7.36 -5.48
C TRP A 210 33.23 8.79 -5.67
N LYS A 211 33.97 9.04 -6.73
CA LYS A 211 34.48 10.38 -7.09
C LYS A 211 33.34 11.36 -7.39
N ASP A 212 32.31 10.93 -8.12
CA ASP A 212 31.10 11.73 -8.40
C ASP A 212 30.34 12.05 -7.10
N PHE A 213 30.23 11.06 -6.18
CA PHE A 213 29.65 11.26 -4.85
C PHE A 213 30.40 12.33 -4.05
N LEU A 214 31.73 12.25 -3.97
CA LEU A 214 32.59 13.20 -3.24
C LEU A 214 32.50 14.62 -3.81
N THR A 215 32.45 14.74 -5.13
CA THR A 215 32.36 16.04 -5.81
C THR A 215 31.01 16.73 -5.51
N LYS A 216 29.94 15.96 -5.40
CA LYS A 216 28.58 16.49 -5.12
C LYS A 216 28.29 16.67 -3.62
N ASN A 217 29.12 16.12 -2.74
CA ASN A 217 28.96 16.19 -1.28
C ASN A 217 30.26 16.58 -0.56
N PRO A 218 30.88 17.73 -0.87
CA PRO A 218 32.16 18.11 -0.30
C PRO A 218 32.14 18.26 1.23
N GLN A 219 30.97 18.58 1.80
CA GLN A 219 30.76 18.71 3.24
C GLN A 219 30.75 17.37 4.00
N LYS A 220 30.64 16.23 3.32
CA LYS A 220 30.65 14.88 3.94
C LYS A 220 32.03 14.25 3.97
N VAL A 221 33.01 14.94 3.45
CA VAL A 221 34.42 14.51 3.42
C VAL A 221 35.16 15.32 4.47
N LYS A 222 35.34 14.77 5.65
CA LYS A 222 36.28 15.23 6.66
C LYS A 222 37.42 14.22 6.80
#